data_f3964a7d70d85a00af5a2fc8d94a53c0
#
_entry.id   f3964a7d70d85a00af5a2fc8d94a53c0
#
_cell.length_a   1.000
_cell.length_b   1.000
_cell.length_c   1.000
_cell.angle_alpha   90.00
_cell.angle_beta   90.00
_cell.angle_gamma   90.00
#
_symmetry.space_group_name_H-M   'P 1'
#
loop_
_entity.id
_entity.type
_entity.pdbx_description
1 polymer ?
#
loop_
_entity_poly.entity_id
_entity_poly.type
_entity_poly.pdbx_seq_one_letter_code
_entity_poly.pdbx_strand_id
1 'polypeptide(L)'
;DNAFEQDIRELLMSFYPGETYAHEVKGGVAFYVESRLGDGEVRLLMWDDGADVSAAGNGAGARPELKPPAPGFSLTMDNSAPADLSDHLGTKNVIKQMFYKMLCTRTGKTLPWGSLTGIRPTKIALSRLEEGWSEEEIRRYMKETYLASDEKVNLSVEIAAREKRLLEPLDYERGYSLYVG
;
A
#
# COMPACT_ATOMS: atom_id res chain seq x y z
N ASP A 1 -15.82 -9.02 -1.27
CA ASP A 1 -14.83 -9.30 -2.34
C ASP A 1 -13.43 -9.15 -1.76
N ASN A 2 -12.66 -10.24 -1.70
CA ASN A 2 -11.35 -10.29 -1.03
C ASN A 2 -10.20 -9.89 -1.96
N ALA A 3 -10.50 -9.20 -3.06
CA ALA A 3 -9.54 -8.93 -4.12
C ALA A 3 -8.27 -8.17 -3.65
N PHE A 4 -8.38 -7.35 -2.60
CA PHE A 4 -7.29 -6.53 -2.08
C PHE A 4 -6.90 -6.85 -0.63
N GLU A 5 -7.45 -7.93 -0.05
CA GLU A 5 -7.17 -8.32 1.33
C GLU A 5 -5.69 -8.57 1.59
N GLN A 6 -5.03 -9.28 0.67
CA GLN A 6 -3.60 -9.57 0.79
C GLN A 6 -2.76 -8.29 0.84
N ASP A 7 -3.09 -7.29 0.02
CA ASP A 7 -2.37 -6.02 -0.03
C ASP A 7 -2.53 -5.21 1.26
N ILE A 8 -3.75 -5.20 1.82
CA ILE A 8 -4.05 -4.57 3.11
C ILE A 8 -3.28 -5.29 4.23
N ARG A 9 -3.31 -6.62 4.24
CA ARG A 9 -2.62 -7.45 5.23
C ARG A 9 -1.11 -7.24 5.22
N GLU A 10 -0.47 -7.24 4.05
CA GLU A 10 0.97 -7.00 3.94
C GLU A 10 1.37 -5.64 4.49
N LEU A 11 0.55 -4.63 4.25
CA LEU A 11 0.79 -3.29 4.77
C LEU A 11 0.61 -3.23 6.28
N LEU A 12 -0.43 -3.89 6.82
CA LEU A 12 -0.61 -4.04 8.28
C LEU A 12 0.59 -4.71 8.93
N MET A 13 1.07 -5.82 8.38
CA MET A 13 2.24 -6.54 8.89
C MET A 13 3.49 -5.66 8.91
N SER A 14 3.61 -4.70 7.99
CA SER A 14 4.73 -3.76 7.95
C SER A 14 4.68 -2.72 9.08
N PHE A 15 3.50 -2.32 9.53
CA PHE A 15 3.30 -1.38 10.65
C PHE A 15 3.26 -2.08 12.01
N TYR A 16 2.73 -3.30 12.06
CA TYR A 16 2.53 -4.09 13.27
C TYR A 16 3.13 -5.49 13.13
N PRO A 17 4.47 -5.60 13.08
CA PRO A 17 5.14 -6.89 12.96
C PRO A 17 4.88 -7.76 14.19
N GLY A 18 4.54 -9.02 13.95
CA GLY A 18 4.27 -9.99 15.02
C GLY A 18 2.83 -10.04 15.52
N GLU A 19 1.96 -9.13 15.06
CA GLU A 19 0.55 -9.17 15.41
C GLU A 19 -0.23 -10.19 14.57
N THR A 20 -1.38 -10.63 15.09
CA THR A 20 -2.27 -11.56 14.40
C THR A 20 -3.38 -10.82 13.68
N TYR A 21 -3.73 -11.32 12.51
CA TYR A 21 -4.77 -10.75 11.64
C TYR A 21 -5.86 -11.78 11.42
N ALA A 22 -7.11 -11.34 11.48
CA ALA A 22 -8.26 -12.16 11.18
C ALA A 22 -9.09 -11.51 10.07
N HIS A 23 -9.59 -12.32 9.16
CA HIS A 23 -10.48 -11.89 8.09
C HIS A 23 -11.91 -11.65 8.59
N GLU A 24 -12.34 -12.44 9.58
CA GLU A 24 -13.67 -12.32 10.18
C GLU A 24 -13.66 -11.46 11.43
N VAL A 25 -14.81 -10.84 11.71
CA VAL A 25 -15.02 -10.08 12.96
C VAL A 25 -14.90 -11.02 14.16
N LYS A 26 -13.85 -10.83 14.95
CA LYS A 26 -13.61 -11.58 16.19
C LYS A 26 -13.50 -10.60 17.36
N GLY A 27 -13.97 -11.00 18.52
CA GLY A 27 -13.75 -10.21 19.74
C GLY A 27 -12.27 -10.13 20.13
N GLY A 28 -11.89 -9.07 20.84
CA GLY A 28 -10.54 -8.90 21.38
C GLY A 28 -9.50 -8.41 20.36
N VAL A 29 -9.94 -7.79 19.25
CA VAL A 29 -9.05 -7.11 18.29
C VAL A 29 -8.94 -5.63 18.59
N ALA A 30 -7.80 -5.02 18.32
CA ALA A 30 -7.55 -3.62 18.60
C ALA A 30 -8.33 -2.67 17.66
N PHE A 31 -8.52 -3.08 16.39
CA PHE A 31 -9.25 -2.29 15.40
C PHE A 31 -9.69 -3.15 14.22
N TYR A 32 -10.68 -2.65 13.48
CA TYR A 32 -11.14 -3.21 12.21
C TYR A 32 -10.84 -2.25 11.07
N VAL A 33 -10.57 -2.83 9.91
CA VAL A 33 -10.49 -2.10 8.64
C VAL A 33 -11.51 -2.68 7.69
N GLU A 34 -12.33 -1.81 7.11
CA GLU A 34 -13.34 -2.17 6.11
C GLU A 34 -13.06 -1.41 4.83
N SER A 35 -13.01 -2.12 3.70
CA SER A 35 -12.93 -1.51 2.36
C SER A 35 -14.25 -1.67 1.64
N ARG A 36 -14.74 -0.59 1.05
CA ARG A 36 -15.92 -0.56 0.18
C ARG A 36 -15.53 -0.05 -1.18
N LEU A 37 -15.95 -0.78 -2.21
CA LEU A 37 -15.72 -0.43 -3.61
C LEU A 37 -17.09 -0.29 -4.29
N GLY A 38 -17.32 0.83 -4.93
CA GLY A 38 -18.57 1.09 -5.65
C GLY A 38 -18.62 2.52 -6.18
N ASP A 39 -19.46 2.75 -7.16
CA ASP A 39 -19.73 4.09 -7.73
C ASP A 39 -18.49 4.86 -8.21
N GLY A 40 -17.44 4.15 -8.68
CA GLY A 40 -16.18 4.77 -9.12
C GLY A 40 -15.31 5.28 -7.98
N GLU A 41 -15.53 4.78 -6.77
CA GLU A 41 -14.86 5.21 -5.55
C GLU A 41 -14.37 4.01 -4.73
N VAL A 42 -13.23 4.20 -4.07
CA VAL A 42 -12.76 3.35 -2.96
C VAL A 42 -12.99 4.11 -1.67
N ARG A 43 -13.57 3.45 -0.67
CA ARG A 43 -13.73 3.97 0.67
C ARG A 43 -13.11 3.02 1.68
N LEU A 44 -12.28 3.56 2.57
CA LEU A 44 -11.65 2.84 3.67
C LEU A 44 -12.13 3.39 5.01
N LEU A 45 -12.61 2.50 5.84
CA LEU A 45 -13.13 2.78 7.18
C LEU A 45 -12.23 2.09 8.21
N MET A 46 -11.88 2.79 9.27
CA MET A 46 -11.18 2.21 10.41
C MET A 46 -12.03 2.40 11.68
N TRP A 47 -12.18 1.32 12.41
CA TRP A 47 -12.99 1.25 13.63
C TRP A 47 -12.11 0.80 14.78
N ASP A 48 -12.04 1.59 15.83
CA ASP A 48 -11.29 1.27 17.04
C ASP A 48 -12.20 0.82 18.17
N ASP A 49 -11.67 -0.04 19.05
CA ASP A 49 -12.35 -0.38 20.31
C ASP A 49 -12.52 0.91 21.12
N GLY A 50 -13.76 1.20 21.51
CA GLY A 50 -14.21 2.48 22.07
C GLY A 50 -13.61 2.89 23.41
N ALA A 51 -12.61 2.16 23.91
CA ALA A 51 -11.97 2.45 25.19
C ALA A 51 -11.09 3.71 25.20
N ASP A 52 -10.68 4.26 24.03
CA ASP A 52 -9.76 5.41 23.98
C ASP A 52 -9.97 6.32 22.75
N VAL A 53 -11.12 6.97 22.65
CA VAL A 53 -11.42 7.93 21.56
C VAL A 53 -10.83 9.33 21.81
N SER A 54 -9.96 9.50 22.80
CA SER A 54 -9.45 10.83 23.18
C SER A 54 -8.36 11.41 22.26
N ALA A 55 -7.87 10.67 21.26
CA ALA A 55 -6.74 11.09 20.43
C ALA A 55 -7.01 11.23 18.92
N ALA A 56 -8.20 10.91 18.42
CA ALA A 56 -8.49 11.03 16.99
C ALA A 56 -9.10 12.41 16.68
N GLY A 57 -8.25 13.31 16.28
CA GLY A 57 -8.64 14.61 15.74
C GLY A 57 -9.41 14.46 14.42
N ASN A 58 -10.44 15.29 14.29
CA ASN A 58 -11.11 15.73 13.11
C ASN A 58 -12.01 14.77 12.30
N GLY A 59 -13.30 14.77 12.65
CA GLY A 59 -14.31 14.92 11.60
C GLY A 59 -15.12 13.73 11.19
N ALA A 60 -15.00 12.57 11.81
CA ALA A 60 -15.99 11.51 11.59
C ALA A 60 -17.23 11.77 12.48
N GLY A 61 -18.06 12.75 12.10
CA GLY A 61 -19.40 12.88 12.63
C GLY A 61 -20.15 11.57 12.42
N ALA A 62 -20.88 11.11 13.44
CA ALA A 62 -21.69 9.91 13.36
C ALA A 62 -22.57 9.94 12.11
N ARG A 63 -22.20 9.18 11.10
CA ARG A 63 -23.04 8.99 9.90
C ARG A 63 -24.00 7.84 10.21
N PRO A 64 -25.30 8.08 10.21
CA PRO A 64 -26.30 7.09 10.62
C PRO A 64 -26.33 5.81 9.75
N GLU A 65 -25.65 5.85 8.60
CA GLU A 65 -25.59 4.75 7.65
C GLU A 65 -24.47 3.71 7.95
N LEU A 66 -23.52 4.05 8.83
CA LEU A 66 -22.38 3.21 9.13
C LEU A 66 -22.56 2.52 10.47
N LYS A 67 -22.76 1.22 10.42
CA LYS A 67 -22.84 0.38 11.64
C LYS A 67 -21.47 -0.17 11.98
N PRO A 68 -21.05 -0.14 13.26
CA PRO A 68 -19.80 -0.77 13.68
C PRO A 68 -19.83 -2.28 13.43
N PRO A 69 -18.66 -2.89 13.08
CA PRO A 69 -18.57 -4.33 12.84
C PRO A 69 -18.84 -5.18 14.10
N ALA A 70 -18.62 -4.61 15.28
CA ALA A 70 -18.90 -5.25 16.57
C ALA A 70 -19.33 -4.20 17.61
N PRO A 71 -20.06 -4.60 18.68
CA PRO A 71 -20.37 -3.72 19.79
C PRO A 71 -19.10 -3.16 20.45
N GLY A 72 -19.13 -1.88 20.80
CA GLY A 72 -18.01 -1.20 21.46
C GLY A 72 -17.03 -0.53 20.50
N PHE A 73 -17.13 -0.76 19.19
CA PHE A 73 -16.26 -0.12 18.21
C PHE A 73 -16.83 1.21 17.70
N SER A 74 -15.96 2.19 17.58
CA SER A 74 -16.27 3.52 17.06
C SER A 74 -15.49 3.80 15.78
N LEU A 75 -16.13 4.46 14.81
CA LEU A 75 -15.48 4.89 13.57
C LEU A 75 -14.48 6.01 13.90
N THR A 76 -13.21 5.75 13.62
CA THR A 76 -12.13 6.71 13.88
C THR A 76 -11.58 7.33 12.59
N MET A 77 -11.64 6.63 11.47
CA MET A 77 -11.22 7.15 10.17
C MET A 77 -12.19 6.72 9.07
N ASP A 78 -12.54 7.67 8.18
CA ASP A 78 -13.41 7.48 7.04
C ASP A 78 -12.82 8.26 5.85
N ASN A 79 -12.15 7.55 4.98
CA ASN A 79 -11.47 8.13 3.83
C ASN A 79 -12.04 7.55 2.53
N SER A 80 -12.19 8.40 1.51
CA SER A 80 -12.55 7.95 0.18
C SER A 80 -11.68 8.59 -0.90
N ALA A 81 -11.55 7.91 -2.03
CA ALA A 81 -10.85 8.41 -3.19
C ALA A 81 -11.48 7.86 -4.48
N PRO A 82 -11.51 8.67 -5.55
CA PRO A 82 -11.91 8.18 -6.88
C PRO A 82 -10.99 7.04 -7.33
N ALA A 83 -11.58 6.03 -7.95
CA ALA A 83 -10.83 4.92 -8.56
C ALA A 83 -11.57 4.39 -9.78
N ASP A 84 -10.83 4.06 -10.82
CA ASP A 84 -11.34 3.28 -11.92
C ASP A 84 -11.33 1.80 -11.53
N LEU A 85 -12.49 1.28 -11.11
CA LEU A 85 -12.62 -0.09 -10.64
C LEU A 85 -12.38 -1.14 -11.74
N SER A 86 -12.31 -0.74 -13.01
CA SER A 86 -11.91 -1.60 -14.13
C SER A 86 -10.36 -1.73 -14.22
N ASP A 87 -9.62 -0.73 -13.73
CA ASP A 87 -8.16 -0.79 -13.57
C ASP A 87 -7.81 -1.38 -12.20
N HIS A 88 -7.62 -2.69 -12.16
CA HIS A 88 -7.27 -3.39 -10.92
C HIS A 88 -5.96 -2.89 -10.29
N LEU A 89 -4.94 -2.57 -11.11
CA LEU A 89 -3.65 -2.09 -10.61
C LEU A 89 -3.77 -0.66 -10.05
N GLY A 90 -4.45 0.23 -10.76
CA GLY A 90 -4.72 1.59 -10.29
C GLY A 90 -5.53 1.58 -8.99
N THR A 91 -6.61 0.81 -8.94
CA THR A 91 -7.44 0.64 -7.74
C THR A 91 -6.64 0.12 -6.55
N LYS A 92 -5.80 -0.90 -6.75
CA LYS A 92 -4.87 -1.42 -5.74
C LYS A 92 -3.95 -0.33 -5.20
N ASN A 93 -3.35 0.49 -6.06
CA ASN A 93 -2.46 1.57 -5.64
C ASN A 93 -3.21 2.63 -4.83
N VAL A 94 -4.44 2.98 -5.22
CA VAL A 94 -5.30 3.90 -4.47
C VAL A 94 -5.57 3.36 -3.06
N ILE A 95 -6.01 2.10 -2.95
CA ILE A 95 -6.25 1.44 -1.66
C ILE A 95 -5.00 1.46 -0.78
N LYS A 96 -3.86 1.04 -1.32
CA LYS A 96 -2.60 0.98 -0.56
C LYS A 96 -2.12 2.36 -0.11
N GLN A 97 -2.24 3.38 -0.94
CA GLN A 97 -1.89 4.76 -0.57
C GLN A 97 -2.80 5.31 0.55
N MET A 98 -4.11 5.12 0.41
CA MET A 98 -5.07 5.57 1.41
C MET A 98 -4.79 4.88 2.74
N PHE A 99 -4.66 3.57 2.72
CA PHE A 99 -4.43 2.78 3.91
C PHE A 99 -3.09 3.10 4.58
N TYR A 100 -2.03 3.27 3.80
CA TYR A 100 -0.74 3.72 4.30
C TYR A 100 -0.85 5.06 5.04
N LYS A 101 -1.53 6.05 4.47
CA LYS A 101 -1.76 7.36 5.10
C LYS A 101 -2.56 7.23 6.41
N MET A 102 -3.58 6.37 6.44
CA MET A 102 -4.35 6.09 7.65
C MET A 102 -3.46 5.48 8.74
N LEU A 103 -2.62 4.51 8.40
CA LEU A 103 -1.70 3.88 9.34
C LEU A 103 -0.61 4.85 9.81
N CYS A 104 -0.08 5.71 8.95
CA CYS A 104 0.84 6.78 9.35
C CYS A 104 0.19 7.73 10.37
N THR A 105 -1.05 8.15 10.12
CA THR A 105 -1.80 9.02 11.05
C THR A 105 -2.03 8.33 12.39
N ARG A 106 -2.42 7.05 12.37
CA ARG A 106 -2.69 6.28 13.57
C ARG A 106 -1.45 6.02 14.42
N THR A 107 -0.33 5.71 13.78
CA THR A 107 0.88 5.23 14.47
C THR A 107 1.94 6.31 14.69
N GLY A 108 1.84 7.43 13.98
CA GLY A 108 2.91 8.44 13.93
C GLY A 108 4.16 7.96 13.19
N LYS A 109 4.12 6.78 12.53
CA LYS A 109 5.26 6.18 11.84
C LYS A 109 5.14 6.34 10.33
N THR A 110 6.29 6.41 9.66
CA THR A 110 6.40 6.30 8.20
C THR A 110 7.32 5.14 7.86
N LEU A 111 7.06 4.49 6.71
CA LEU A 111 7.89 3.40 6.21
C LEU A 111 8.77 3.92 5.07
N PRO A 112 10.07 3.55 5.00
CA PRO A 112 10.98 4.02 3.96
C PRO A 112 10.53 3.67 2.53
N TRP A 113 9.82 2.55 2.36
CA TRP A 113 9.26 2.10 1.10
C TRP A 113 7.80 2.55 0.87
N GLY A 114 7.25 3.38 1.76
CA GLY A 114 5.87 3.87 1.69
C GLY A 114 4.85 2.73 1.69
N SER A 115 3.95 2.75 0.71
CA SER A 115 2.92 1.72 0.53
C SER A 115 3.42 0.48 -0.23
N LEU A 116 4.69 0.42 -0.62
CA LEU A 116 5.24 -0.68 -1.40
C LEU A 116 5.52 -1.89 -0.52
N THR A 117 4.85 -3.00 -0.77
CA THR A 117 5.02 -4.28 -0.08
C THR A 117 5.05 -5.44 -1.08
N GLY A 118 5.70 -6.54 -0.71
CA GLY A 118 5.65 -7.79 -1.47
C GLY A 118 6.35 -7.80 -2.83
N ILE A 119 7.07 -6.74 -3.21
CA ILE A 119 7.75 -6.64 -4.50
C ILE A 119 9.16 -6.08 -4.35
N ARG A 120 10.07 -6.51 -5.20
CA ARG A 120 11.43 -5.95 -5.30
C ARG A 120 11.35 -4.56 -5.98
N PRO A 121 11.66 -3.46 -5.28
CA PRO A 121 11.47 -2.10 -5.80
C PRO A 121 12.28 -1.81 -7.06
N THR A 122 13.49 -2.37 -7.16
CA THR A 122 14.36 -2.22 -8.35
C THR A 122 13.73 -2.78 -9.61
N LYS A 123 12.86 -3.80 -9.52
CA LYS A 123 12.14 -4.36 -10.67
C LYS A 123 11.21 -3.32 -11.29
N ILE A 124 10.56 -2.48 -10.47
CA ILE A 124 9.71 -1.39 -10.96
C ILE A 124 10.54 -0.39 -11.74
N ALA A 125 11.66 0.07 -11.16
CA ALA A 125 12.53 1.03 -11.81
C ALA A 125 13.15 0.47 -13.11
N LEU A 126 13.58 -0.79 -13.10
CA LEU A 126 14.14 -1.46 -14.28
C LEU A 126 13.12 -1.56 -15.41
N SER A 127 11.91 -2.03 -15.13
CA SER A 127 10.83 -2.13 -16.13
C SER A 127 10.53 -0.77 -16.78
N ARG A 128 10.47 0.30 -15.99
CA ARG A 128 10.26 1.66 -16.53
C ARG A 128 11.43 2.16 -17.37
N LEU A 129 12.68 1.84 -16.99
CA LEU A 129 13.86 2.13 -17.82
C LEU A 129 13.83 1.37 -19.14
N GLU A 130 13.34 0.12 -19.15
CA GLU A 130 13.17 -0.69 -20.36
C GLU A 130 12.07 -0.12 -21.28
N GLU A 131 11.01 0.44 -20.69
CA GLU A 131 9.96 1.17 -21.40
C GLU A 131 10.42 2.55 -21.94
N GLY A 132 11.64 2.97 -21.62
CA GLY A 132 12.22 4.23 -22.12
C GLY A 132 11.99 5.46 -21.24
N TRP A 133 11.50 5.27 -20.01
CA TRP A 133 11.33 6.38 -19.08
C TRP A 133 12.70 6.92 -18.63
N SER A 134 12.78 8.23 -18.43
CA SER A 134 13.94 8.85 -17.79
C SER A 134 13.98 8.50 -16.29
N GLU A 135 15.18 8.54 -15.72
CA GLU A 135 15.35 8.32 -14.27
C GLU A 135 14.51 9.31 -13.43
N GLU A 136 14.35 10.55 -13.89
CA GLU A 136 13.58 11.57 -13.20
C GLU A 136 12.08 11.25 -13.20
N GLU A 137 11.54 10.78 -14.32
CA GLU A 137 10.16 10.32 -14.41
C GLU A 137 9.91 9.13 -13.49
N ILE A 138 10.86 8.21 -13.41
CA ILE A 138 10.77 7.05 -12.51
C ILE A 138 10.79 7.47 -11.06
N ARG A 139 11.69 8.41 -10.67
CA ARG A 139 11.73 8.94 -9.31
C ARG A 139 10.40 9.56 -8.92
N ARG A 140 9.86 10.41 -9.78
CA ARG A 140 8.55 11.05 -9.56
C ARG A 140 7.46 10.00 -9.43
N TYR A 141 7.38 9.05 -10.35
CA TYR A 141 6.40 7.97 -10.33
C TYR A 141 6.45 7.16 -9.02
N MET A 142 7.63 6.73 -8.59
CA MET A 142 7.77 5.96 -7.36
C MET A 142 7.38 6.74 -6.12
N LYS A 143 7.66 8.04 -6.07
CA LYS A 143 7.25 8.91 -4.97
C LYS A 143 5.74 9.12 -4.94
N GLU A 144 5.14 9.42 -6.08
CA GLU A 144 3.71 9.72 -6.19
C GLU A 144 2.85 8.46 -6.04
N THR A 145 3.28 7.34 -6.62
CA THR A 145 2.49 6.09 -6.60
C THR A 145 2.67 5.28 -5.33
N TYR A 146 3.89 5.23 -4.79
CA TYR A 146 4.18 4.36 -3.64
C TYR A 146 4.50 5.10 -2.36
N LEU A 147 4.61 6.44 -2.40
CA LEU A 147 4.95 7.27 -1.24
C LEU A 147 6.30 6.87 -0.61
N ALA A 148 7.20 6.33 -1.41
CA ALA A 148 8.52 5.91 -0.97
C ALA A 148 9.43 7.12 -0.69
N SER A 149 10.36 6.98 0.26
CA SER A 149 11.31 8.04 0.62
C SER A 149 12.30 8.33 -0.52
N ASP A 150 12.81 9.56 -0.57
CA ASP A 150 13.80 9.97 -1.56
C ASP A 150 15.02 9.05 -1.59
N GLU A 151 15.51 8.66 -0.41
CA GLU A 151 16.65 7.74 -0.26
C GLU A 151 16.39 6.41 -0.97
N LYS A 152 15.23 5.81 -0.71
CA LYS A 152 14.88 4.49 -1.28
C LYS A 152 14.55 4.54 -2.76
N VAL A 153 13.92 5.63 -3.20
CA VAL A 153 13.68 5.89 -4.62
C VAL A 153 15.01 6.03 -5.38
N ASN A 154 15.93 6.88 -4.90
CA ASN A 154 17.24 7.07 -5.52
C ASN A 154 18.02 5.75 -5.59
N LEU A 155 18.08 5.02 -4.48
CA LEU A 155 18.72 3.71 -4.42
C LEU A 155 18.16 2.73 -5.48
N SER A 156 16.82 2.67 -5.61
CA SER A 156 16.17 1.78 -6.57
C SER A 156 16.51 2.13 -8.02
N VAL A 157 16.49 3.43 -8.35
CA VAL A 157 16.78 3.90 -9.71
C VAL A 157 18.26 3.69 -10.05
N GLU A 158 19.19 3.99 -9.12
CA GLU A 158 20.61 3.75 -9.34
C GLU A 158 20.93 2.27 -9.58
N ILE A 159 20.36 1.37 -8.76
CA ILE A 159 20.55 -0.07 -8.93
C ILE A 159 19.99 -0.52 -10.27
N ALA A 160 18.77 -0.10 -10.61
CA ALA A 160 18.13 -0.46 -11.88
C ALA A 160 18.93 0.05 -13.10
N ALA A 161 19.46 1.28 -13.05
CA ALA A 161 20.30 1.83 -14.10
C ALA A 161 21.63 1.07 -14.26
N ARG A 162 22.22 0.60 -13.16
CA ARG A 162 23.40 -0.27 -13.20
C ARG A 162 23.06 -1.66 -13.73
N GLU A 163 21.97 -2.25 -13.27
CA GLU A 163 21.48 -3.56 -13.74
C GLU A 163 21.23 -3.52 -15.24
N LYS A 164 20.52 -2.52 -15.75
CA LYS A 164 20.27 -2.35 -17.19
C LYS A 164 21.58 -2.35 -18.01
N ARG A 165 22.59 -1.57 -17.59
CA ARG A 165 23.89 -1.50 -18.28
C ARG A 165 24.66 -2.82 -18.26
N LEU A 166 24.54 -3.59 -17.17
CA LEU A 166 25.18 -4.91 -17.03
C LEU A 166 24.48 -5.97 -17.90
N LEU A 167 23.18 -5.83 -18.08
CA LEU A 167 22.36 -6.77 -18.83
C LEU A 167 22.31 -6.46 -20.34
N GLU A 168 22.55 -5.21 -20.74
CA GLU A 168 22.51 -4.75 -22.13
C GLU A 168 23.36 -5.61 -23.11
N PRO A 169 24.58 -6.06 -22.76
CA PRO A 169 25.38 -6.92 -23.66
C PRO A 169 24.93 -8.39 -23.68
N LEU A 170 23.96 -8.79 -22.86
CA LEU A 170 23.49 -10.16 -22.76
C LEU A 170 22.31 -10.42 -23.72
N ASP A 171 22.50 -11.38 -24.62
CA ASP A 171 21.43 -11.84 -25.50
C ASP A 171 20.55 -12.88 -24.78
N TYR A 172 19.45 -12.41 -24.18
CA TYR A 172 18.52 -13.28 -23.46
C TYR A 172 17.66 -14.17 -24.38
N GLU A 173 17.53 -13.84 -25.66
CA GLU A 173 16.77 -14.64 -26.60
C GLU A 173 17.57 -15.88 -27.07
N ARG A 174 18.91 -15.78 -27.05
CA ARG A 174 19.82 -16.84 -27.52
C ARG A 174 20.69 -17.41 -26.39
N GLY A 175 20.69 -16.76 -25.25
CA GLY A 175 21.46 -17.16 -24.08
C GLY A 175 20.73 -18.17 -23.20
N TYR A 176 21.49 -18.90 -22.41
CA TYR A 176 20.98 -19.72 -21.32
C TYR A 176 21.75 -19.44 -20.03
N SER A 177 21.06 -19.53 -18.91
CA SER A 177 21.69 -19.38 -17.59
C SER A 177 22.02 -20.76 -17.03
N LEU A 178 23.29 -20.99 -16.68
CA LEU A 178 23.72 -22.20 -16.01
C LEU A 178 23.81 -21.92 -14.50
N TYR A 179 23.01 -22.62 -13.72
CA TYR A 179 23.14 -22.65 -12.28
C TYR A 179 24.16 -23.72 -11.89
N VAL A 180 25.27 -23.31 -11.29
CA VAL A 180 26.27 -24.21 -10.70
C VAL A 180 26.10 -24.11 -9.19
N GLY A 181 25.52 -25.14 -8.58
CA GLY A 181 25.34 -25.29 -7.14
C GLY A 181 26.54 -25.95 -6.46
#